data_b3271de3ccb7db51bd7229314bf6bcdb
#
_entry.id   b3271de3ccb7db51bd7229314bf6bcdb
#
_cell.length_a   1.000
_cell.length_b   1.000
_cell.length_c   1.000
_cell.angle_alpha   90.00
_cell.angle_beta   90.00
_cell.angle_gamma   90.00
#
_symmetry.space_group_name_H-M   'P 1'
#
loop_
_entity.id
_entity.type
_entity.pdbx_description
1 polymer ?
#
loop_
_entity_poly.entity_id
_entity_poly.type
_entity_poly.pdbx_seq_one_letter_code
_entity_poly.pdbx_strand_id
1 'polypeptide(L)'
;MHFSELQSLDDHRHVLGISGGKDSAALAVYIKDKYPELSEKMEYFFTDTGAELKEVYVFLDKLEAFLDKEIVRLSSGKPFEHWLKIHNDYLPSPRQRWCTRTMKIKPFEAFIKNDPVVSYIGIRADENREGYISQKETIKPIFPFIEDGIMRSDVFNLLEKSVGVPEYYEWRSRSGCYFCFFQRQGEWLGLKRNHPELFAKAREIEKSAGDGYTWVRGKNLDELVEHAEKREKELGIIATDRSSKLIRWQEILEQEIDEEDDQDKACLICSL
;
A
#
# COMPACT_ATOMS: atom_id res chain seq x y z
N MET A 1 -0.97 24.92 8.65
CA MET A 1 -1.86 25.42 7.59
C MET A 1 -3.03 24.44 7.55
N HIS A 2 -4.22 24.89 7.83
CA HIS A 2 -5.39 24.01 7.96
C HIS A 2 -5.83 23.54 6.58
N PHE A 3 -6.28 22.29 6.45
CA PHE A 3 -6.74 21.71 5.17
C PHE A 3 -7.77 22.61 4.44
N SER A 4 -8.65 23.27 5.19
CA SER A 4 -9.61 24.22 4.65
C SER A 4 -9.01 25.50 4.02
N GLU A 5 -7.79 25.87 4.42
CA GLU A 5 -7.09 27.06 3.90
C GLU A 5 -6.38 26.80 2.57
N LEU A 6 -6.13 25.51 2.26
CA LEU A 6 -5.40 25.08 1.07
C LEU A 6 -6.26 24.98 -0.18
N GLN A 7 -7.60 25.03 -0.03
CA GLN A 7 -8.51 25.07 -1.17
C GLN A 7 -8.27 26.30 -2.09
N SER A 8 -7.66 27.36 -1.55
CA SER A 8 -7.40 28.62 -2.24
C SER A 8 -6.06 28.71 -2.97
N LEU A 9 -5.21 27.64 -2.96
CA LEU A 9 -3.93 27.62 -3.67
C LEU A 9 -4.15 27.30 -5.16
N ASP A 10 -4.73 28.20 -5.89
CA ASP A 10 -5.01 28.07 -7.34
C ASP A 10 -3.73 27.86 -8.18
N ASP A 11 -2.57 28.26 -7.67
CA ASP A 11 -1.27 28.13 -8.34
C ASP A 11 -0.61 26.75 -8.16
N HIS A 12 -1.21 25.85 -7.34
CA HIS A 12 -0.66 24.54 -7.07
C HIS A 12 -1.48 23.44 -7.75
N ARG A 13 -0.82 22.39 -8.22
CA ARG A 13 -1.50 21.16 -8.59
C ARG A 13 -1.87 20.38 -7.33
N HIS A 14 -3.08 19.86 -7.26
CA HIS A 14 -3.57 19.04 -6.16
C HIS A 14 -3.49 17.58 -6.56
N VAL A 15 -2.61 16.81 -5.93
CA VAL A 15 -2.38 15.41 -6.30
C VAL A 15 -2.66 14.46 -5.14
N LEU A 16 -3.27 13.32 -5.44
CA LEU A 16 -3.49 12.25 -4.49
C LEU A 16 -3.04 10.91 -5.08
N GLY A 17 -2.04 10.29 -4.46
CA GLY A 17 -1.57 8.97 -4.83
C GLY A 17 -2.52 7.89 -4.32
N ILE A 18 -3.07 7.11 -5.26
CA ILE A 18 -3.92 5.96 -4.95
C ILE A 18 -3.04 4.71 -4.94
N SER A 19 -2.81 4.13 -3.77
CA SER A 19 -1.98 2.92 -3.65
C SER A 19 -2.73 1.61 -3.96
N GLY A 20 -4.01 1.73 -4.33
CA GLY A 20 -4.93 0.59 -4.37
C GLY A 20 -5.37 0.11 -2.99
N GLY A 21 -4.91 0.74 -1.92
CA GLY A 21 -5.27 0.41 -0.53
C GLY A 21 -6.43 1.23 0.01
N LYS A 22 -6.97 0.77 1.15
CA LYS A 22 -8.14 1.35 1.80
C LYS A 22 -7.97 2.83 2.15
N ASP A 23 -6.82 3.23 2.69
CA ASP A 23 -6.64 4.57 3.26
C ASP A 23 -6.60 5.66 2.18
N SER A 24 -5.83 5.45 1.09
CA SER A 24 -5.79 6.40 -0.04
C SER A 24 -7.11 6.46 -0.80
N ALA A 25 -7.80 5.33 -0.95
CA ALA A 25 -9.11 5.30 -1.60
C ALA A 25 -10.19 5.99 -0.75
N ALA A 26 -10.21 5.72 0.55
CA ALA A 26 -11.12 6.41 1.47
C ALA A 26 -10.86 7.92 1.51
N LEU A 27 -9.58 8.35 1.39
CA LEU A 27 -9.27 9.77 1.31
C LEU A 27 -9.83 10.41 0.03
N ALA A 28 -9.75 9.71 -1.11
CA ALA A 28 -10.35 10.20 -2.36
C ALA A 28 -11.87 10.33 -2.26
N VAL A 29 -12.55 9.32 -1.67
CA VAL A 29 -13.99 9.36 -1.39
C VAL A 29 -14.32 10.52 -0.44
N TYR A 30 -13.57 10.65 0.65
CA TYR A 30 -13.75 11.69 1.65
C TYR A 30 -13.64 13.10 1.06
N ILE A 31 -12.62 13.33 0.21
CA ILE A 31 -12.43 14.62 -0.46
C ILE A 31 -13.60 14.89 -1.41
N LYS A 32 -14.04 13.89 -2.18
CA LYS A 32 -15.17 14.06 -3.09
C LYS A 32 -16.46 14.45 -2.36
N ASP A 33 -16.74 13.80 -1.24
CA ASP A 33 -17.98 14.01 -0.49
C ASP A 33 -17.98 15.34 0.30
N LYS A 34 -16.86 15.66 0.94
CA LYS A 34 -16.77 16.81 1.86
C LYS A 34 -16.28 18.08 1.19
N TYR A 35 -15.47 17.95 0.13
CA TYR A 35 -14.81 19.06 -0.55
C TYR A 35 -14.93 18.94 -2.08
N PRO A 36 -16.15 19.03 -2.64
CA PRO A 36 -16.38 18.78 -4.06
C PRO A 36 -15.58 19.75 -4.98
N GLU A 37 -15.44 21.01 -4.62
CA GLU A 37 -14.66 21.97 -5.40
C GLU A 37 -13.17 21.61 -5.47
N LEU A 38 -12.62 21.06 -4.38
CA LEU A 38 -11.27 20.54 -4.37
C LEU A 38 -11.17 19.25 -5.20
N SER A 39 -12.16 18.38 -5.09
CA SER A 39 -12.22 17.14 -5.88
C SER A 39 -12.18 17.43 -7.38
N GLU A 40 -12.81 18.52 -7.85
CA GLU A 40 -12.75 18.95 -9.25
C GLU A 40 -11.33 19.32 -9.71
N LYS A 41 -10.48 19.83 -8.82
CA LYS A 41 -9.09 20.17 -9.10
C LYS A 41 -8.11 19.01 -8.89
N MET A 42 -8.57 17.91 -8.24
CA MET A 42 -7.71 16.81 -7.85
C MET A 42 -7.25 15.98 -9.04
N GLU A 43 -5.96 15.69 -9.07
CA GLU A 43 -5.33 14.74 -9.99
C GLU A 43 -4.99 13.45 -9.22
N TYR A 44 -5.55 12.33 -9.65
CA TYR A 44 -5.28 11.03 -9.05
C TYR A 44 -4.22 10.28 -9.83
N PHE A 45 -3.31 9.62 -9.14
CA PHE A 45 -2.31 8.77 -9.78
C PHE A 45 -2.07 7.49 -9.01
N PHE A 46 -1.66 6.46 -9.71
CA PHE A 46 -1.24 5.17 -9.17
C PHE A 46 0.14 4.81 -9.71
N THR A 47 1.08 4.46 -8.82
CA THR A 47 2.41 4.01 -9.23
C THR A 47 2.40 2.50 -9.48
N ASP A 48 2.20 2.13 -10.72
CA ASP A 48 2.09 0.75 -11.17
C ASP A 48 3.48 0.10 -11.25
N THR A 49 3.71 -0.92 -10.43
CA THR A 49 4.94 -1.71 -10.45
C THR A 49 4.83 -2.93 -11.37
N GLY A 50 3.63 -3.24 -11.87
CA GLY A 50 3.33 -4.45 -12.64
C GLY A 50 3.32 -5.72 -11.78
N ALA A 51 3.34 -5.57 -10.46
CA ALA A 51 3.40 -6.68 -9.51
C ALA A 51 2.27 -6.63 -8.47
N GLU A 52 1.24 -5.89 -8.71
CA GLU A 52 0.05 -5.81 -7.89
C GLU A 52 -0.86 -7.02 -8.11
N LEU A 53 -1.74 -7.30 -7.14
CA LEU A 53 -2.79 -8.30 -7.28
C LEU A 53 -3.83 -7.81 -8.32
N LYS A 54 -4.48 -8.72 -9.02
CA LYS A 54 -5.56 -8.37 -9.98
C LYS A 54 -6.69 -7.59 -9.33
N GLU A 55 -7.02 -7.90 -8.09
CA GLU A 55 -8.04 -7.24 -7.28
C GLU A 55 -7.72 -5.75 -7.05
N VAL A 56 -6.44 -5.39 -7.03
CA VAL A 56 -6.02 -3.97 -6.94
C VAL A 56 -6.48 -3.21 -8.18
N TYR A 57 -6.26 -3.76 -9.39
CA TYR A 57 -6.67 -3.10 -10.64
C TYR A 57 -8.19 -3.01 -10.74
N VAL A 58 -8.92 -4.08 -10.41
CA VAL A 58 -10.39 -4.06 -10.36
C VAL A 58 -10.91 -3.01 -9.39
N PHE A 59 -10.25 -2.86 -8.25
CA PHE A 59 -10.63 -1.85 -7.27
C PHE A 59 -10.34 -0.43 -7.76
N LEU A 60 -9.22 -0.21 -8.44
CA LEU A 60 -8.89 1.08 -9.06
C LEU A 60 -9.93 1.47 -10.11
N ASP A 61 -10.37 0.54 -10.96
CA ASP A 61 -11.40 0.80 -11.97
C ASP A 61 -12.75 1.18 -11.31
N LYS A 62 -13.14 0.52 -10.21
CA LYS A 62 -14.32 0.89 -9.43
C LYS A 62 -14.19 2.29 -8.82
N LEU A 63 -13.00 2.62 -8.32
CA LEU A 63 -12.74 3.93 -7.74
C LEU A 63 -12.76 5.04 -8.80
N GLU A 64 -12.20 4.81 -9.99
CA GLU A 64 -12.26 5.73 -11.12
C GLU A 64 -13.72 6.02 -11.51
N ALA A 65 -14.53 4.97 -11.63
CA ALA A 65 -15.96 5.11 -11.93
C ALA A 65 -16.72 5.90 -10.85
N PHE A 66 -16.39 5.68 -9.56
CA PHE A 66 -17.00 6.44 -8.47
C PHE A 66 -16.57 7.91 -8.46
N LEU A 67 -15.28 8.17 -8.69
CA LEU A 67 -14.73 9.53 -8.69
C LEU A 67 -15.15 10.33 -9.92
N ASP A 68 -15.54 9.66 -11.01
CA ASP A 68 -15.73 10.23 -12.35
C ASP A 68 -14.46 10.95 -12.84
N LYS A 69 -13.31 10.37 -12.51
CA LYS A 69 -11.98 10.89 -12.84
C LYS A 69 -10.98 9.78 -13.09
N GLU A 70 -10.10 9.98 -14.05
CA GLU A 70 -8.99 9.07 -14.33
C GLU A 70 -8.00 9.02 -13.17
N ILE A 71 -7.52 7.80 -12.85
CA ILE A 71 -6.34 7.59 -12.01
C ILE A 71 -5.16 7.30 -12.92
N VAL A 72 -4.29 8.27 -13.14
CA VAL A 72 -3.15 8.18 -14.07
C VAL A 72 -2.21 7.06 -13.64
N ARG A 73 -1.95 6.07 -14.50
CA ARG A 73 -1.04 4.94 -14.22
C ARG A 73 0.40 5.34 -14.51
N LEU A 74 1.19 5.53 -13.46
CA LEU A 74 2.62 5.88 -13.55
C LEU A 74 3.48 4.63 -13.47
N SER A 75 4.37 4.42 -14.42
CA SER A 75 5.25 3.26 -14.46
C SER A 75 6.70 3.67 -14.64
N SER A 76 7.62 2.84 -14.14
CA SER A 76 9.05 2.97 -14.40
C SER A 76 9.46 2.58 -15.83
N GLY A 77 8.50 2.13 -16.65
CA GLY A 77 8.71 1.66 -18.03
C GLY A 77 9.45 0.32 -18.15
N LYS A 78 9.81 -0.30 -17.03
CA LYS A 78 10.48 -1.62 -16.99
C LYS A 78 9.91 -2.47 -15.85
N PRO A 79 9.81 -3.81 -16.03
CA PRO A 79 9.31 -4.71 -15.00
C PRO A 79 10.29 -4.83 -13.82
N PHE A 80 9.81 -5.38 -12.71
CA PHE A 80 10.60 -5.57 -11.49
C PHE A 80 11.89 -6.37 -11.74
N GLU A 81 11.82 -7.44 -12.52
CA GLU A 81 12.95 -8.32 -12.83
C GLU A 81 14.10 -7.59 -13.54
N HIS A 82 13.76 -6.60 -14.38
CA HIS A 82 14.78 -5.74 -15.00
C HIS A 82 15.55 -4.94 -13.94
N TRP A 83 14.85 -4.34 -13.00
CA TRP A 83 15.46 -3.56 -11.93
C TRP A 83 16.21 -4.44 -10.94
N LEU A 84 15.71 -5.64 -10.67
CA LEU A 84 16.43 -6.64 -9.86
C LEU A 84 17.81 -6.94 -10.46
N LYS A 85 17.88 -7.16 -11.78
CA LYS A 85 19.17 -7.37 -12.49
C LYS A 85 20.10 -6.17 -12.39
N ILE A 86 19.58 -4.94 -12.53
CA ILE A 86 20.36 -3.71 -12.35
C ILE A 86 20.94 -3.61 -10.93
N HIS A 87 20.26 -4.16 -9.94
CA HIS A 87 20.73 -4.24 -8.56
C HIS A 87 21.46 -5.55 -8.22
N ASN A 88 22.04 -6.24 -9.26
CA ASN A 88 22.82 -7.48 -9.11
C ASN A 88 22.06 -8.58 -8.36
N ASP A 89 20.80 -8.75 -8.67
CA ASP A 89 19.87 -9.70 -8.05
C ASP A 89 19.69 -9.53 -6.53
N TYR A 90 20.03 -8.35 -5.99
CA TYR A 90 19.82 -8.02 -4.60
C TYR A 90 18.36 -7.69 -4.34
N LEU A 91 17.68 -8.50 -3.52
CA LEU A 91 16.26 -8.28 -3.15
C LEU A 91 16.10 -6.96 -2.37
N PRO A 92 15.03 -6.20 -2.63
CA PRO A 92 14.73 -5.04 -1.82
C PRO A 92 14.38 -5.46 -0.39
N SER A 93 14.74 -4.60 0.56
CA SER A 93 14.54 -4.84 1.99
C SER A 93 14.19 -3.54 2.71
N PRO A 94 13.76 -3.55 3.97
CA PRO A 94 13.51 -2.35 4.75
C PRO A 94 14.66 -1.34 4.74
N ARG A 95 15.90 -1.83 4.68
CA ARG A 95 17.12 -0.99 4.65
C ARG A 95 17.49 -0.52 3.25
N GLN A 96 17.15 -1.28 2.21
CA GLN A 96 17.48 -0.96 0.82
C GLN A 96 16.23 -1.00 -0.06
N ARG A 97 15.49 0.08 -0.05
CA ARG A 97 14.20 0.24 -0.76
C ARG A 97 14.39 0.73 -2.20
N TRP A 98 15.29 0.11 -2.96
CA TRP A 98 15.54 0.52 -4.34
C TRP A 98 14.27 0.43 -5.22
N CYS A 99 13.41 -0.56 -4.97
CA CYS A 99 12.14 -0.70 -5.68
C CYS A 99 11.24 0.52 -5.48
N THR A 100 11.14 1.04 -4.25
CA THR A 100 10.37 2.25 -3.94
C THR A 100 10.92 3.45 -4.69
N ARG A 101 12.23 3.68 -4.62
CA ARG A 101 12.86 4.82 -5.29
C ARG A 101 12.69 4.76 -6.80
N THR A 102 12.93 3.58 -7.40
CA THR A 102 12.97 3.41 -8.85
C THR A 102 11.59 3.29 -9.47
N MET A 103 10.68 2.54 -8.84
CA MET A 103 9.41 2.18 -9.43
C MET A 103 8.24 3.04 -8.95
N LYS A 104 8.43 3.83 -7.88
CA LYS A 104 7.38 4.70 -7.35
C LYS A 104 7.79 6.18 -7.33
N ILE A 105 8.87 6.53 -6.62
CA ILE A 105 9.27 7.94 -6.46
C ILE A 105 9.66 8.57 -7.80
N LYS A 106 10.54 7.94 -8.57
CA LYS A 106 10.98 8.50 -9.85
C LYS A 106 9.84 8.71 -10.85
N PRO A 107 8.90 7.75 -11.07
CA PRO A 107 7.70 7.99 -11.88
C PRO A 107 6.84 9.15 -11.38
N PHE A 108 6.64 9.25 -10.06
CA PHE A 108 5.91 10.37 -9.45
C PHE A 108 6.63 11.70 -9.69
N GLU A 109 7.94 11.78 -9.46
CA GLU A 109 8.73 12.99 -9.72
C GLU A 109 8.71 13.41 -11.19
N ALA A 110 8.70 12.44 -12.11
CA ALA A 110 8.56 12.70 -13.54
C ALA A 110 7.15 13.23 -13.90
N PHE A 111 6.12 12.74 -13.22
CA PHE A 111 4.74 13.19 -13.40
C PHE A 111 4.53 14.64 -12.94
N ILE A 112 5.03 15.01 -11.77
CA ILE A 112 4.88 16.37 -11.24
C ILE A 112 5.88 17.35 -11.82
N LYS A 113 7.04 16.88 -12.34
CA LYS A 113 8.14 17.71 -12.84
C LYS A 113 8.65 18.70 -11.77
N ASN A 114 8.58 20.00 -12.06
CA ASN A 114 8.97 21.09 -11.16
C ASN A 114 7.76 21.95 -10.73
N ASP A 115 6.55 21.48 -11.01
CA ASP A 115 5.35 22.21 -10.63
C ASP A 115 5.21 22.27 -9.11
N PRO A 116 4.69 23.36 -8.55
CA PRO A 116 4.29 23.39 -7.15
C PRO A 116 3.09 22.47 -6.94
N VAL A 117 3.21 21.55 -5.98
CA VAL A 117 2.25 20.47 -5.75
C VAL A 117 1.83 20.44 -4.30
N VAL A 118 0.53 20.29 -4.06
CA VAL A 118 -0.04 19.87 -2.78
C VAL A 118 -0.32 18.38 -2.89
N SER A 119 0.36 17.56 -2.07
CA SER A 119 0.22 16.11 -2.05
C SER A 119 -0.62 15.67 -0.85
N TYR A 120 -1.76 15.05 -1.12
CA TYR A 120 -2.70 14.57 -0.09
C TYR A 120 -2.36 13.14 0.30
N ILE A 121 -2.18 12.91 1.60
CA ILE A 121 -1.69 11.64 2.13
C ILE A 121 -2.69 11.07 3.14
N GLY A 122 -3.14 9.83 2.91
CA GLY A 122 -4.15 9.15 3.73
C GLY A 122 -3.57 8.48 4.98
N ILE A 123 -2.81 9.21 5.80
CA ILE A 123 -2.40 8.75 7.13
C ILE A 123 -3.51 9.09 8.11
N ARG A 124 -3.99 8.07 8.84
CA ARG A 124 -5.07 8.22 9.80
C ARG A 124 -4.59 8.81 11.13
N ALA A 125 -5.52 9.32 11.92
CA ALA A 125 -5.25 9.88 13.24
C ALA A 125 -4.79 8.82 14.27
N ASP A 126 -5.15 7.55 14.07
CA ASP A 126 -4.75 6.42 14.93
C ASP A 126 -3.41 5.77 14.51
N GLU A 127 -2.75 6.29 13.46
CA GLU A 127 -1.44 5.79 13.03
C GLU A 127 -0.30 6.61 13.64
N ASN A 128 0.59 5.93 14.36
CA ASN A 128 1.80 6.55 14.89
C ASN A 128 2.95 6.46 13.87
N ARG A 129 2.80 7.15 12.73
CA ARG A 129 3.87 7.24 11.72
C ARG A 129 3.99 8.64 11.16
N GLU A 130 5.21 9.05 10.89
CA GLU A 130 5.48 10.24 10.10
C GLU A 130 5.28 9.90 8.61
N GLY A 131 4.54 10.74 7.88
CA GLY A 131 4.41 10.62 6.44
C GLY A 131 5.73 10.86 5.72
N TYR A 132 5.80 10.47 4.45
CA TYR A 132 6.91 10.86 3.59
C TYR A 132 6.91 12.39 3.42
N ILE A 133 7.96 13.02 3.90
CA ILE A 133 8.24 14.42 3.64
C ILE A 133 9.21 14.45 2.45
N SER A 134 8.74 14.95 1.31
CA SER A 134 9.60 15.13 0.15
C SER A 134 10.75 16.09 0.46
N GLN A 135 11.94 15.79 -0.06
CA GLN A 135 13.06 16.73 -0.01
C GLN A 135 12.93 17.88 -1.04
N LYS A 136 11.93 17.77 -1.95
CA LYS A 136 11.62 18.84 -2.91
C LYS A 136 10.75 19.89 -2.24
N GLU A 137 11.21 21.12 -2.18
CA GLU A 137 10.47 22.26 -1.60
C GLU A 137 9.15 22.56 -2.35
N THR A 138 9.05 22.12 -3.61
CA THR A 138 7.85 22.27 -4.45
C THR A 138 6.71 21.34 -4.05
N ILE A 139 6.94 20.34 -3.19
CA ILE A 139 5.91 19.37 -2.76
C ILE A 139 5.52 19.67 -1.32
N LYS A 140 4.27 20.06 -1.11
CA LYS A 140 3.68 20.30 0.21
C LYS A 140 2.79 19.12 0.62
N PRO A 141 3.20 18.26 1.56
CA PRO A 141 2.36 17.17 2.04
C PRO A 141 1.28 17.69 2.99
N ILE A 142 0.09 17.11 2.89
CA ILE A 142 -1.05 17.38 3.77
C ILE A 142 -1.66 16.06 4.21
N PHE A 143 -2.14 16.04 5.44
CA PHE A 143 -2.67 14.86 6.12
C PHE A 143 -4.12 15.09 6.61
N PRO A 144 -5.12 15.10 5.71
CA PRO A 144 -6.50 15.46 6.07
C PRO A 144 -7.08 14.57 7.17
N PHE A 145 -6.78 13.28 7.16
CA PHE A 145 -7.29 12.35 8.16
C PHE A 145 -6.74 12.60 9.56
N ILE A 146 -5.47 13.05 9.68
CA ILE A 146 -4.90 13.44 10.97
C ILE A 146 -5.61 14.70 11.49
N GLU A 147 -5.79 15.69 10.61
CA GLU A 147 -6.42 16.96 10.98
C GLU A 147 -7.89 16.81 11.40
N ASP A 148 -8.63 15.94 10.72
CA ASP A 148 -10.06 15.71 10.96
C ASP A 148 -10.33 14.55 11.94
N GLY A 149 -9.29 13.93 12.52
CA GLY A 149 -9.43 12.85 13.51
C GLY A 149 -9.99 11.55 12.95
N ILE A 150 -9.85 11.31 11.64
CA ILE A 150 -10.37 10.10 10.96
C ILE A 150 -9.55 8.89 11.37
N MET A 151 -10.24 7.87 11.88
CA MET A 151 -9.68 6.62 12.38
C MET A 151 -9.91 5.46 11.40
N ARG A 152 -9.36 4.29 11.70
CA ARG A 152 -9.50 3.08 10.89
C ARG A 152 -10.97 2.69 10.66
N SER A 153 -11.81 2.75 11.67
CA SER A 153 -13.25 2.46 11.55
C SER A 153 -13.94 3.36 10.54
N ASP A 154 -13.57 4.65 10.52
CA ASP A 154 -14.18 5.63 9.61
C ASP A 154 -13.78 5.35 8.17
N VAL A 155 -12.52 4.95 7.94
CA VAL A 155 -12.02 4.53 6.62
C VAL A 155 -12.82 3.35 6.07
N PHE A 156 -13.07 2.31 6.88
CA PHE A 156 -13.90 1.17 6.46
C PHE A 156 -15.35 1.61 6.17
N ASN A 157 -15.94 2.41 7.05
CA ASN A 157 -17.29 2.93 6.89
C ASN A 157 -17.45 3.76 5.60
N LEU A 158 -16.46 4.59 5.26
CA LEU A 158 -16.45 5.38 4.02
C LEU A 158 -16.43 4.46 2.80
N LEU A 159 -15.58 3.45 2.80
CA LEU A 159 -15.46 2.52 1.67
C LEU A 159 -16.70 1.64 1.52
N GLU A 160 -17.22 1.07 2.60
CA GLU A 160 -18.43 0.22 2.57
C GLU A 160 -19.64 0.96 2.00
N LYS A 161 -19.77 2.27 2.27
CA LYS A 161 -20.85 3.11 1.76
C LYS A 161 -20.65 3.61 0.33
N SER A 162 -19.47 3.39 -0.26
CA SER A 162 -19.12 3.93 -1.58
C SER A 162 -18.66 2.82 -2.55
N VAL A 163 -17.37 2.55 -2.63
CA VAL A 163 -16.75 1.64 -3.60
C VAL A 163 -16.57 0.21 -3.08
N GLY A 164 -16.83 -0.02 -1.82
CA GLY A 164 -16.56 -1.28 -1.13
C GLY A 164 -15.12 -1.41 -0.66
N VAL A 165 -14.88 -2.35 0.26
CA VAL A 165 -13.53 -2.70 0.72
C VAL A 165 -12.93 -3.69 -0.27
N PRO A 166 -11.65 -3.53 -0.68
CA PRO A 166 -10.99 -4.50 -1.56
C PRO A 166 -10.96 -5.92 -0.97
N GLU A 167 -11.29 -6.92 -1.77
CA GLU A 167 -11.44 -8.32 -1.34
C GLU A 167 -10.16 -8.90 -0.70
N TYR A 168 -8.98 -8.48 -1.14
CA TYR A 168 -7.73 -8.98 -0.59
C TYR A 168 -7.53 -8.61 0.90
N TYR A 169 -8.29 -7.66 1.46
CA TYR A 169 -8.28 -7.39 2.91
C TYR A 169 -8.84 -8.53 3.75
N GLU A 170 -9.43 -9.56 3.14
CA GLU A 170 -9.82 -10.79 3.83
C GLU A 170 -8.61 -11.59 4.36
N TRP A 171 -7.44 -11.43 3.73
CA TRP A 171 -6.24 -12.19 4.09
C TRP A 171 -4.96 -11.35 4.15
N ARG A 172 -5.04 -10.06 3.85
CA ARG A 172 -3.91 -9.14 3.79
C ARG A 172 -4.28 -7.81 4.45
N SER A 173 -3.38 -7.21 5.21
CA SER A 173 -3.65 -5.97 5.96
C SER A 173 -3.44 -4.68 5.16
N ARG A 174 -2.79 -4.78 3.99
CA ARG A 174 -2.45 -3.60 3.15
C ARG A 174 -2.31 -3.95 1.67
N SER A 175 -2.41 -2.94 0.80
CA SER A 175 -2.08 -3.03 -0.61
C SER A 175 -0.56 -3.12 -0.83
N GLY A 176 -0.17 -3.46 -2.06
CA GLY A 176 1.22 -3.46 -2.54
C GLY A 176 1.52 -4.68 -3.39
N CYS A 177 2.77 -4.75 -3.88
CA CYS A 177 3.24 -5.86 -4.71
C CYS A 177 3.01 -7.22 -4.03
N TYR A 178 2.75 -8.27 -4.84
CA TYR A 178 2.54 -9.62 -4.31
C TYR A 178 3.78 -10.19 -3.59
N PHE A 179 4.97 -9.68 -3.89
CA PHE A 179 6.24 -10.05 -3.25
C PHE A 179 6.77 -8.99 -2.28
N CYS A 180 5.94 -8.08 -1.77
CA CYS A 180 6.42 -7.02 -0.89
C CYS A 180 7.09 -7.60 0.37
N PHE A 181 8.34 -7.21 0.65
CA PHE A 181 9.10 -7.63 1.84
C PHE A 181 8.50 -7.13 3.17
N PHE A 182 7.53 -6.23 3.12
CA PHE A 182 6.74 -5.81 4.29
C PHE A 182 5.54 -6.72 4.55
N GLN A 183 5.34 -7.79 3.78
CA GLN A 183 4.28 -8.75 4.09
C GLN A 183 4.60 -9.49 5.37
N ARG A 184 3.56 -9.68 6.17
CA ARG A 184 3.61 -10.51 7.38
C ARG A 184 3.61 -11.98 7.02
N GLN A 185 4.03 -12.80 7.97
CA GLN A 185 4.08 -14.26 7.79
C GLN A 185 2.73 -14.85 7.35
N GLY A 186 1.63 -14.45 8.00
CA GLY A 186 0.28 -14.89 7.63
C GLY A 186 -0.16 -14.39 6.24
N GLU A 187 0.33 -13.23 5.79
CA GLU A 187 0.02 -12.71 4.45
C GLU A 187 0.73 -13.49 3.34
N TRP A 188 1.94 -14.01 3.58
CA TRP A 188 2.62 -14.94 2.67
C TRP A 188 1.86 -16.27 2.55
N LEU A 189 1.32 -16.79 3.67
CA LEU A 189 0.44 -17.95 3.65
C LEU A 189 -0.87 -17.65 2.91
N GLY A 190 -1.46 -16.47 3.13
CA GLY A 190 -2.62 -15.98 2.39
C GLY A 190 -2.36 -15.90 0.89
N LEU A 191 -1.19 -15.38 0.48
CA LEU A 191 -0.78 -15.34 -0.93
C LEU A 191 -0.67 -16.74 -1.53
N LYS A 192 -0.04 -17.69 -0.81
CA LYS A 192 0.06 -19.09 -1.26
C LYS A 192 -1.32 -19.73 -1.50
N ARG A 193 -2.31 -19.40 -0.67
CA ARG A 193 -3.66 -19.98 -0.74
C ARG A 193 -4.53 -19.34 -1.82
N ASN A 194 -4.48 -18.02 -1.94
CA ASN A 194 -5.36 -17.28 -2.85
C ASN A 194 -4.73 -17.08 -4.23
N HIS A 195 -3.40 -17.01 -4.32
CA HIS A 195 -2.65 -16.76 -5.55
C HIS A 195 -1.41 -17.66 -5.62
N PRO A 196 -1.56 -19.00 -5.71
CA PRO A 196 -0.44 -19.94 -5.69
C PRO A 196 0.59 -19.70 -6.81
N GLU A 197 0.15 -19.20 -7.96
CA GLU A 197 1.02 -18.84 -9.08
C GLU A 197 1.90 -17.61 -8.77
N LEU A 198 1.37 -16.62 -8.05
CA LEU A 198 2.16 -15.46 -7.62
C LEU A 198 3.11 -15.81 -6.50
N PHE A 199 2.69 -16.68 -5.58
CA PHE A 199 3.59 -17.21 -4.56
C PHE A 199 4.75 -17.99 -5.19
N ALA A 200 4.48 -18.83 -6.20
CA ALA A 200 5.51 -19.55 -6.94
C ALA A 200 6.52 -18.58 -7.61
N LYS A 201 6.03 -17.51 -8.24
CA LYS A 201 6.88 -16.46 -8.81
C LYS A 201 7.73 -15.76 -7.76
N ALA A 202 7.17 -15.39 -6.61
CA ALA A 202 7.92 -14.75 -5.52
C ALA A 202 9.05 -15.67 -5.02
N ARG A 203 8.78 -16.99 -4.94
CA ARG A 203 9.74 -18.01 -4.57
C ARG A 203 10.85 -18.18 -5.61
N GLU A 204 10.51 -18.14 -6.90
CA GLU A 204 11.49 -18.18 -7.99
C GLU A 204 12.43 -16.96 -7.95
N ILE A 205 11.87 -15.76 -7.72
CA ILE A 205 12.66 -14.54 -7.56
C ILE A 205 13.60 -14.66 -6.36
N GLU A 206 13.13 -15.18 -5.22
CA GLU A 206 13.96 -15.41 -4.03
C GLU A 206 15.13 -16.35 -4.35
N LYS A 207 14.85 -17.47 -5.02
CA LYS A 207 15.89 -18.43 -5.42
C LYS A 207 16.91 -17.85 -6.42
N SER A 208 16.47 -16.95 -7.29
CA SER A 208 17.34 -16.30 -8.27
C SER A 208 18.24 -15.22 -7.67
N ALA A 209 17.91 -14.71 -6.50
CA ALA A 209 18.65 -13.65 -5.81
C ALA A 209 19.99 -14.11 -5.21
N GLY A 210 20.33 -15.39 -5.32
CA GLY A 210 21.56 -15.96 -4.82
C GLY A 210 21.50 -16.36 -3.34
N ASP A 211 22.58 -17.04 -2.91
CA ASP A 211 22.65 -17.60 -1.56
C ASP A 211 22.60 -16.49 -0.48
N GLY A 212 21.64 -16.61 0.42
CA GLY A 212 21.51 -15.74 1.60
C GLY A 212 20.59 -14.54 1.45
N TYR A 213 20.01 -14.29 0.27
CA TYR A 213 18.99 -13.25 0.09
C TYR A 213 17.60 -13.85 0.16
N THR A 214 16.82 -13.40 1.13
CA THR A 214 15.43 -13.82 1.36
C THR A 214 14.52 -12.61 1.50
N TRP A 215 13.21 -12.74 1.16
CA TRP A 215 12.22 -11.69 1.34
C TRP A 215 12.06 -11.30 2.80
N VAL A 216 12.17 -12.30 3.70
CA VAL A 216 12.11 -12.12 5.14
C VAL A 216 13.44 -12.57 5.74
N ARG A 217 14.04 -11.74 6.56
CA ARG A 217 15.36 -12.00 7.14
C ARG A 217 15.43 -13.37 7.82
N GLY A 218 16.36 -14.19 7.38
CA GLY A 218 16.71 -15.46 8.02
C GLY A 218 15.78 -16.63 7.74
N LYS A 219 14.76 -16.47 6.89
CA LYS A 219 13.88 -17.57 6.47
C LYS A 219 13.53 -17.43 5.00
N ASN A 220 13.60 -18.50 4.22
CA ASN A 220 13.04 -18.52 2.88
C ASN A 220 11.51 -18.67 2.92
N LEU A 221 10.85 -18.42 1.78
CA LEU A 221 9.39 -18.43 1.72
C LEU A 221 8.78 -19.81 2.05
N ASP A 222 9.45 -20.91 1.72
CA ASP A 222 8.96 -22.26 2.02
C ASP A 222 8.96 -22.50 3.54
N GLU A 223 10.08 -22.19 4.22
CA GLU A 223 10.19 -22.26 5.70
C GLU A 223 9.20 -21.32 6.41
N LEU A 224 9.02 -20.14 5.88
CA LEU A 224 8.12 -19.13 6.44
C LEU A 224 6.68 -19.62 6.46
N VAL A 225 6.22 -20.18 5.33
CA VAL A 225 4.86 -20.67 5.18
C VAL A 225 4.63 -21.95 5.99
N GLU A 226 5.62 -22.86 6.03
CA GLU A 226 5.54 -24.07 6.88
C GLU A 226 5.38 -23.69 8.37
N HIS A 227 6.15 -22.69 8.81
CA HIS A 227 6.02 -22.19 10.18
C HIS A 227 4.66 -21.55 10.43
N ALA A 228 4.12 -20.77 9.48
CA ALA A 228 2.77 -20.20 9.59
C ALA A 228 1.68 -21.27 9.67
N GLU A 229 1.75 -22.31 8.82
CA GLU A 229 0.80 -23.44 8.83
C GLU A 229 0.85 -24.22 10.15
N LYS A 230 2.06 -24.41 10.70
CA LYS A 230 2.22 -25.07 12.01
C LYS A 230 1.57 -24.25 13.12
N ARG A 231 1.82 -22.95 13.14
CA ARG A 231 1.26 -22.03 14.13
C ARG A 231 -0.26 -21.94 14.06
N GLU A 232 -0.84 -21.93 12.85
CA GLU A 232 -2.30 -22.02 12.69
C GLU A 232 -2.89 -23.27 13.35
N LYS A 233 -2.26 -24.43 13.14
CA LYS A 233 -2.70 -25.71 13.74
C LYS A 233 -2.60 -25.67 15.26
N GLU A 234 -1.52 -25.12 15.80
CA GLU A 234 -1.30 -25.00 17.25
C GLU A 234 -2.32 -24.08 17.92
N LEU A 235 -2.70 -22.98 17.26
CA LEU A 235 -3.68 -22.02 17.76
C LEU A 235 -5.15 -22.48 17.55
N GLY A 236 -5.37 -23.61 16.87
CA GLY A 236 -6.72 -24.13 16.57
C GLY A 236 -7.53 -23.20 15.66
N ILE A 237 -6.88 -22.32 14.92
CA ILE A 237 -7.50 -21.35 14.03
C ILE A 237 -7.65 -22.02 12.67
N ILE A 238 -8.83 -22.59 12.41
CA ILE A 238 -9.15 -23.13 11.08
C ILE A 238 -9.66 -21.96 10.21
N ALA A 239 -8.95 -21.64 9.17
CA ALA A 239 -9.24 -20.55 8.22
C ALA A 239 -10.53 -20.73 7.38
N THR A 240 -11.48 -21.57 7.79
CA THR A 240 -12.63 -21.99 6.98
C THR A 240 -13.97 -21.34 7.33
N ASP A 241 -14.05 -20.50 8.35
CA ASP A 241 -15.32 -19.89 8.76
C ASP A 241 -15.30 -18.36 8.56
N ARG A 242 -15.95 -17.93 7.48
CA ARG A 242 -15.83 -16.61 6.88
C ARG A 242 -16.41 -15.43 7.68
N SER A 243 -17.26 -15.61 8.68
CA SER A 243 -18.03 -14.49 9.26
C SER A 243 -17.58 -13.98 10.63
N SER A 244 -17.03 -14.83 11.49
CA SER A 244 -16.64 -14.45 12.87
C SER A 244 -15.11 -14.41 13.10
N LYS A 245 -14.33 -14.92 12.15
CA LYS A 245 -12.88 -15.14 12.26
C LYS A 245 -12.04 -14.07 11.54
N LEU A 246 -12.62 -13.28 10.63
CA LEU A 246 -11.95 -12.14 9.97
C LEU A 246 -11.43 -11.12 10.99
N ILE A 247 -12.25 -10.79 11.99
CA ILE A 247 -11.88 -9.87 13.08
C ILE A 247 -10.73 -10.49 13.90
N ARG A 248 -10.80 -11.79 14.19
CA ARG A 248 -9.81 -12.48 15.01
C ARG A 248 -8.45 -12.65 14.31
N TRP A 249 -8.43 -12.85 12.99
CA TRP A 249 -7.18 -12.87 12.21
C TRP A 249 -6.53 -11.49 12.15
N GLN A 250 -7.30 -10.44 11.97
CA GLN A 250 -6.81 -9.08 12.01
C GLN A 250 -6.25 -8.73 13.40
N GLU A 251 -6.93 -9.14 14.47
CA GLU A 251 -6.46 -8.95 15.85
C GLU A 251 -5.20 -9.77 16.15
N ILE A 252 -5.10 -11.01 15.68
CA ILE A 252 -3.90 -11.85 15.86
C ILE A 252 -2.74 -11.32 15.03
N LEU A 253 -2.97 -10.91 13.78
CA LEU A 253 -1.97 -10.27 12.95
C LEU A 253 -1.53 -8.91 13.53
N GLU A 254 -2.40 -8.22 14.26
CA GLU A 254 -2.07 -6.98 14.98
C GLU A 254 -1.28 -7.24 16.27
N GLN A 255 -1.63 -8.25 17.05
CA GLN A 255 -0.91 -8.61 18.29
C GLN A 255 0.50 -9.13 18.03
N GLU A 256 0.75 -9.80 16.90
CA GLU A 256 2.11 -10.23 16.51
C GLU A 256 3.03 -9.07 16.09
N ILE A 257 2.49 -7.86 15.87
CA ILE A 257 3.29 -6.67 15.50
C ILE A 257 3.89 -6.01 16.73
N ASP A 258 3.19 -6.04 17.85
CA ASP A 258 3.63 -5.31 19.05
C ASP A 258 4.89 -5.92 19.69
N GLU A 259 5.24 -7.18 19.38
CA GLU A 259 6.39 -7.85 19.99
C GLU A 259 7.68 -7.86 19.16
N GLU A 260 7.63 -7.73 17.82
CA GLU A 260 8.85 -7.82 16.98
C GLU A 260 9.13 -6.59 16.09
N ASP A 261 8.23 -5.64 15.92
CA ASP A 261 8.29 -4.64 14.84
C ASP A 261 8.34 -3.16 15.27
N ASP A 262 8.84 -2.85 16.42
CA ASP A 262 9.12 -1.44 16.83
C ASP A 262 10.27 -0.81 15.98
N GLN A 263 10.88 -1.56 15.05
CA GLN A 263 11.95 -1.08 14.17
C GLN A 263 11.61 -1.00 12.68
N ASP A 264 10.53 -1.61 12.21
CA ASP A 264 10.17 -1.59 10.77
C ASP A 264 8.92 -0.76 10.50
N LYS A 265 9.06 0.55 10.67
CA LYS A 265 8.07 1.54 10.24
C LYS A 265 7.63 1.25 8.81
N ALA A 266 6.34 1.01 8.65
CA ALA A 266 5.68 0.73 7.36
C ALA A 266 6.20 1.63 6.24
N CYS A 267 6.17 1.12 5.01
CA CYS A 267 6.62 1.87 3.83
C CYS A 267 5.94 3.25 3.78
N LEU A 268 6.69 4.28 4.16
CA LEU A 268 6.23 5.68 4.19
C LEU A 268 5.72 6.17 2.82
N ILE A 269 6.03 5.44 1.76
CA ILE A 269 5.78 5.79 0.36
C ILE A 269 4.70 4.90 -0.28
N CYS A 270 4.21 3.86 0.41
CA CYS A 270 3.03 3.12 -0.08
C CYS A 270 1.72 3.93 0.05
N SER A 271 1.80 5.13 0.59
CA SER A 271 0.73 6.13 0.61
C SER A 271 0.98 7.28 -0.38
N LEU A 272 1.98 7.15 -1.26
CA LEU A 272 2.08 7.96 -2.47
C LEU A 272 1.35 7.28 -3.60
#